data_84a619f213023a336d87700973f6fd01
#
_entry.id   84a619f213023a336d87700973f6fd01
#
_cell.length_a   1.000
_cell.length_b   1.000
_cell.length_c   1.000
_cell.angle_alpha   90.00
_cell.angle_beta   90.00
_cell.angle_gamma   90.00
#
_symmetry.space_group_name_H-M   'P 1'
#
loop_
_entity.id
_entity.type
_entity.pdbx_description
1 polymer ?
#
loop_
_entity_poly.entity_id
_entity_poly.type
_entity_poly.pdbx_seq_one_letter_code
_entity_poly.pdbx_strand_id
1 'polypeptide(L)'
;MKSFLPSMFYYGFPVVLLTTIDKDGNADVTPISCNFTLGANAVIALVKLNKAYYNVMEVPEVVFNLPSAEMWEKVEAIAPYTAQNPVPPQKVGKYAYTDDKFAIGGFTQLPSEKVRVPRIAECPIQAEAVVKQVNDRGTYALIELEFVQVHAEDHLVMEENKINPLAWEPLIYNFKHYYGLGEHKGLNFTIK
;
A
#
# COMPACT_ATOMS: atom_id res chain seq x y z
N MET A 1 -25.59 13.79 -20.61
CA MET A 1 -24.19 13.54 -20.16
C MET A 1 -23.55 14.89 -19.86
N LYS A 2 -22.73 14.98 -18.78
CA LYS A 2 -22.05 16.23 -18.40
C LYS A 2 -20.55 16.05 -18.59
N SER A 3 -19.87 17.02 -19.19
CA SER A 3 -18.42 17.04 -19.38
C SER A 3 -17.78 17.95 -18.33
N PHE A 4 -16.77 17.43 -17.60
CA PHE A 4 -16.04 18.18 -16.58
C PHE A 4 -14.70 17.49 -16.27
N LEU A 5 -13.77 18.23 -15.67
CA LEU A 5 -12.51 17.71 -15.15
C LEU A 5 -12.63 17.63 -13.63
N PRO A 6 -12.61 16.44 -13.02
CA PRO A 6 -12.66 16.31 -11.57
C PRO A 6 -11.33 16.71 -10.92
N SER A 7 -11.38 17.22 -9.71
CA SER A 7 -10.18 17.50 -8.91
C SER A 7 -9.48 16.23 -8.39
N MET A 8 -10.20 15.10 -8.41
CA MET A 8 -9.72 13.77 -7.97
C MET A 8 -10.45 12.69 -8.79
N PHE A 9 -9.70 11.70 -9.28
CA PHE A 9 -10.26 10.63 -10.12
C PHE A 9 -9.79 9.24 -9.63
N TYR A 10 -10.17 8.88 -8.40
CA TYR A 10 -9.91 7.57 -7.78
C TYR A 10 -11.15 6.68 -7.90
N TYR A 11 -11.24 5.94 -9.01
CA TYR A 11 -12.43 5.19 -9.43
C TYR A 11 -12.40 3.70 -9.03
N GLY A 12 -11.91 3.39 -7.83
CA GLY A 12 -11.85 2.02 -7.31
C GLY A 12 -10.47 1.41 -7.44
N PHE A 13 -9.56 1.78 -6.56
CA PHE A 13 -8.22 1.22 -6.47
C PHE A 13 -8.05 0.39 -5.20
N PRO A 14 -7.30 -0.73 -5.24
CA PRO A 14 -6.98 -1.44 -4.02
C PRO A 14 -6.10 -0.58 -3.11
N VAL A 15 -6.38 -0.63 -1.82
CA VAL A 15 -5.54 -0.02 -0.78
C VAL A 15 -4.35 -0.92 -0.52
N VAL A 16 -3.18 -0.30 -0.36
CA VAL A 16 -1.95 -0.93 0.09
C VAL A 16 -1.47 -0.19 1.33
N LEU A 17 -1.17 -0.90 2.40
CA LEU A 17 -0.37 -0.42 3.51
C LEU A 17 1.10 -0.64 3.15
N LEU A 18 1.72 0.39 2.59
CA LEU A 18 3.11 0.37 2.20
C LEU A 18 3.99 0.54 3.42
N THR A 19 4.76 -0.48 3.80
CA THR A 19 5.79 -0.36 4.82
C THR A 19 7.13 -0.01 4.18
N THR A 20 7.89 0.81 4.88
CA THR A 20 9.23 1.29 4.51
C THR A 20 10.06 1.44 5.77
N ILE A 21 11.38 1.48 5.67
CA ILE A 21 12.28 1.82 6.78
C ILE A 21 13.19 2.98 6.37
N ASP A 22 13.63 3.76 7.34
CA ASP A 22 14.72 4.70 7.13
C ASP A 22 16.09 4.00 7.27
N LYS A 23 17.17 4.76 7.07
CA LYS A 23 18.55 4.25 7.17
C LYS A 23 18.89 3.66 8.55
N ASP A 24 18.20 4.11 9.61
CA ASP A 24 18.42 3.69 10.98
C ASP A 24 17.54 2.46 11.35
N GLY A 25 16.70 2.00 10.41
CA GLY A 25 15.83 0.82 10.56
C GLY A 25 14.46 1.15 11.17
N ASN A 26 14.12 2.42 11.36
CA ASN A 26 12.80 2.79 11.89
C ASN A 26 11.73 2.60 10.83
N ALA A 27 10.74 1.76 11.13
CA ALA A 27 9.67 1.43 10.22
C ALA A 27 8.56 2.49 10.20
N ASP A 28 8.04 2.78 9.00
CA ASP A 28 6.83 3.59 8.79
C ASP A 28 5.84 2.83 7.92
N VAL A 29 4.55 3.08 8.13
CA VAL A 29 3.47 2.57 7.31
C VAL A 29 2.68 3.72 6.69
N THR A 30 2.42 3.63 5.39
CA THR A 30 1.71 4.66 4.63
C THR A 30 0.60 4.02 3.79
N PRO A 31 -0.68 4.36 4.00
CA PRO A 31 -1.74 3.90 3.12
C PRO A 31 -1.62 4.59 1.76
N ILE A 32 -1.63 3.80 0.71
CA ILE A 32 -1.61 4.26 -0.69
C ILE A 32 -2.69 3.54 -1.49
N SER A 33 -3.18 4.20 -2.55
CA SER A 33 -4.07 3.61 -3.56
C SER A 33 -3.58 3.88 -4.99
N CYS A 34 -2.52 4.67 -5.13
CA CYS A 34 -1.90 4.95 -6.44
C CYS A 34 -0.89 3.83 -6.76
N ASN A 35 -1.39 2.68 -7.13
CA ASN A 35 -0.57 1.51 -7.47
C ASN A 35 -1.18 0.74 -8.65
N PHE A 36 -0.31 0.04 -9.38
CA PHE A 36 -0.73 -0.94 -10.36
C PHE A 36 0.34 -2.05 -10.45
N THR A 37 -0.08 -3.26 -10.82
CA THR A 37 0.80 -4.42 -10.92
C THR A 37 0.68 -5.10 -12.27
N LEU A 38 1.81 -5.63 -12.78
CA LEU A 38 1.85 -6.46 -13.98
C LEU A 38 2.90 -7.58 -13.80
N GLY A 39 2.43 -8.81 -13.66
CA GLY A 39 3.30 -9.94 -13.32
C GLY A 39 3.98 -9.72 -11.96
N ALA A 40 5.28 -9.87 -11.90
CA ALA A 40 6.09 -9.63 -10.70
C ALA A 40 6.50 -8.16 -10.52
N ASN A 41 5.97 -7.23 -11.32
CA ASN A 41 6.33 -5.81 -11.24
C ASN A 41 5.17 -4.98 -10.73
N ALA A 42 5.50 -3.88 -10.06
CA ALA A 42 4.55 -2.87 -9.65
C ALA A 42 5.05 -1.46 -9.96
N VAL A 43 4.13 -0.54 -10.11
CA VAL A 43 4.41 0.90 -10.11
C VAL A 43 3.54 1.56 -9.06
N ILE A 44 4.16 2.40 -8.24
CA ILE A 44 3.46 3.24 -7.26
C ILE A 44 3.77 4.71 -7.50
N ALA A 45 2.87 5.59 -7.08
CA ALA A 45 3.14 7.01 -7.01
C ALA A 45 3.26 7.45 -5.55
N LEU A 46 4.39 8.06 -5.18
CA LEU A 46 4.60 8.65 -3.87
C LEU A 46 4.79 10.16 -3.97
N VAL A 47 3.99 10.90 -3.22
CA VAL A 47 4.19 12.35 -3.03
C VAL A 47 5.45 12.57 -2.23
N LYS A 48 6.33 13.46 -2.68
CA LYS A 48 7.63 13.76 -2.05
C LYS A 48 7.54 14.34 -0.63
N LEU A 49 6.36 14.75 -0.19
CA LEU A 49 6.10 15.19 1.20
C LEU A 49 5.84 14.02 2.16
N ASN A 50 5.84 12.76 1.69
CA ASN A 50 5.59 11.60 2.53
C ASN A 50 6.90 11.02 3.06
N LYS A 51 6.91 10.54 4.31
CA LYS A 51 8.07 9.84 4.90
C LYS A 51 8.47 8.64 4.03
N ALA A 52 7.50 7.89 3.50
CA ALA A 52 7.74 6.75 2.62
C ALA A 52 8.62 7.09 1.41
N TYR A 53 8.48 8.29 0.81
CA TYR A 53 9.34 8.70 -0.30
C TYR A 53 10.81 8.80 0.14
N TYR A 54 11.08 9.45 1.28
CA TYR A 54 12.45 9.59 1.78
C TYR A 54 13.04 8.24 2.19
N ASN A 55 12.24 7.40 2.86
CA ASN A 55 12.66 6.07 3.23
C ASN A 55 13.08 5.25 2.01
N VAL A 56 12.28 5.25 0.95
CA VAL A 56 12.57 4.53 -0.30
C VAL A 56 13.83 5.05 -0.99
N MET A 57 14.14 6.34 -0.86
CA MET A 57 15.38 6.91 -1.43
C MET A 57 16.63 6.51 -0.62
N GLU A 58 16.48 6.22 0.68
CA GLU A 58 17.57 5.76 1.54
C GLU A 58 17.70 4.24 1.52
N VAL A 59 16.57 3.54 1.58
CA VAL A 59 16.46 2.09 1.62
C VAL A 59 15.50 1.66 0.51
N PRO A 60 16.01 1.20 -0.65
CA PRO A 60 15.19 0.90 -1.83
C PRO A 60 14.45 -0.45 -1.72
N GLU A 61 13.79 -0.66 -0.60
CA GLU A 61 13.04 -1.86 -0.26
C GLU A 61 11.68 -1.44 0.32
N VAL A 62 10.63 -2.20 0.02
CA VAL A 62 9.28 -1.95 0.52
C VAL A 62 8.53 -3.26 0.73
N VAL A 63 7.45 -3.23 1.53
CA VAL A 63 6.47 -4.31 1.55
C VAL A 63 5.08 -3.75 1.26
N PHE A 64 4.38 -4.40 0.33
CA PHE A 64 2.96 -4.20 0.09
C PHE A 64 2.19 -5.10 1.04
N ASN A 65 1.56 -4.53 2.04
CA ASN A 65 0.64 -5.28 2.89
C ASN A 65 -0.77 -4.95 2.41
N LEU A 66 -1.50 -5.98 1.99
CA LEU A 66 -2.83 -5.82 1.40
C LEU A 66 -3.89 -6.03 2.49
N PRO A 67 -4.56 -4.97 2.96
CA PRO A 67 -5.58 -5.08 3.99
C PRO A 67 -6.86 -5.70 3.42
N SER A 68 -7.54 -6.53 4.22
CA SER A 68 -8.92 -6.91 3.93
C SER A 68 -9.89 -5.73 4.10
N ALA A 69 -11.09 -5.84 3.53
CA ALA A 69 -12.10 -4.79 3.62
C ALA A 69 -12.48 -4.45 5.07
N GLU A 70 -12.42 -5.41 5.99
CA GLU A 70 -12.71 -5.22 7.41
C GLU A 70 -11.67 -4.35 8.14
N MET A 71 -10.49 -4.17 7.55
CA MET A 71 -9.42 -3.37 8.15
C MET A 71 -9.55 -1.86 7.88
N TRP A 72 -10.62 -1.40 7.24
CA TRP A 72 -10.76 0.00 6.82
C TRP A 72 -10.60 1.01 7.96
N GLU A 73 -11.10 0.71 9.17
CA GLU A 73 -10.96 1.59 10.34
C GLU A 73 -9.49 1.72 10.79
N LYS A 74 -8.74 0.64 10.75
CA LYS A 74 -7.30 0.65 11.06
C LYS A 74 -6.51 1.47 10.02
N VAL A 75 -6.88 1.37 8.75
CA VAL A 75 -6.29 2.16 7.66
C VAL A 75 -6.62 3.64 7.85
N GLU A 76 -7.88 3.98 8.14
CA GLU A 76 -8.31 5.37 8.36
C GLU A 76 -7.70 5.96 9.64
N ALA A 77 -7.48 5.14 10.68
CA ALA A 77 -6.87 5.59 11.93
C ALA A 77 -5.46 6.19 11.72
N ILE A 78 -4.67 5.66 10.78
CA ILE A 78 -3.32 6.19 10.49
C ILE A 78 -3.30 7.28 9.41
N ALA A 79 -4.37 7.44 8.65
CA ALA A 79 -4.44 8.37 7.52
C ALA A 79 -4.20 9.85 7.90
N PRO A 80 -4.64 10.36 9.08
CA PRO A 80 -4.39 11.73 9.50
C PRO A 80 -2.95 12.01 9.95
N TYR A 81 -2.07 11.00 9.97
CA TYR A 81 -0.73 11.14 10.54
C TYR A 81 0.38 11.15 9.47
N THR A 82 1.46 11.85 9.82
CA THR A 82 2.72 11.85 9.07
C THR A 82 3.87 11.53 10.00
N ALA A 83 4.81 10.70 9.55
CA ALA A 83 6.07 10.44 10.26
C ALA A 83 7.19 11.44 9.86
N GLN A 84 6.86 12.49 9.09
CA GLN A 84 7.79 13.58 8.79
C GLN A 84 7.85 14.57 9.97
N ASN A 85 9.07 14.77 10.51
CA ASN A 85 9.33 15.73 11.56
C ASN A 85 10.49 16.67 11.14
N PRO A 86 10.26 18.00 11.04
CA PRO A 86 8.99 18.68 11.29
C PRO A 86 7.90 18.32 10.25
N VAL A 87 6.63 18.50 10.64
CA VAL A 87 5.51 18.34 9.69
C VAL A 87 5.70 19.31 8.52
N PRO A 88 5.70 18.83 7.27
CA PRO A 88 5.86 19.70 6.10
C PRO A 88 4.83 20.83 6.08
N PRO A 89 5.22 22.08 5.71
CA PRO A 89 4.30 23.23 5.74
C PRO A 89 2.97 23.00 5.04
N GLN A 90 2.97 22.26 3.93
CA GLN A 90 1.77 21.92 3.15
C GLN A 90 0.83 20.95 3.86
N LYS A 91 1.30 20.28 4.92
CA LYS A 91 0.54 19.31 5.75
C LYS A 91 0.08 19.89 7.07
N VAL A 92 0.64 21.04 7.52
CA VAL A 92 0.26 21.71 8.77
C VAL A 92 -1.24 22.01 8.79
N GLY A 93 -1.89 21.70 9.92
CA GLY A 93 -3.34 21.85 10.09
C GLY A 93 -4.21 20.75 9.48
N LYS A 94 -3.60 19.80 8.72
CA LYS A 94 -4.30 18.64 8.15
C LYS A 94 -3.77 17.31 8.69
N TYR A 95 -2.50 17.26 9.03
CA TYR A 95 -1.82 16.06 9.53
C TYR A 95 -1.15 16.35 10.87
N ALA A 96 -1.25 15.40 11.79
CA ALA A 96 -0.47 15.38 13.01
C ALA A 96 0.80 14.56 12.84
N TYR A 97 1.86 14.91 13.57
CA TYR A 97 3.06 14.07 13.62
C TYR A 97 2.85 12.86 14.53
N THR A 98 3.38 11.73 14.10
CA THR A 98 3.61 10.56 14.95
C THR A 98 4.85 9.83 14.47
N ASP A 99 5.57 9.20 15.36
CA ASP A 99 6.68 8.28 15.10
C ASP A 99 6.22 6.81 15.09
N ASP A 100 5.00 6.54 15.56
CA ASP A 100 4.48 5.17 15.67
C ASP A 100 3.08 5.01 15.08
N LYS A 101 3.00 4.91 13.74
CA LYS A 101 1.76 4.58 13.05
C LYS A 101 1.37 3.10 13.23
N PHE A 102 2.32 2.22 13.55
CA PHE A 102 2.00 0.82 13.80
C PHE A 102 1.12 0.69 15.06
N ALA A 103 1.48 1.36 16.15
CA ALA A 103 0.66 1.36 17.36
C ALA A 103 -0.72 1.99 17.12
N ILE A 104 -0.79 3.13 16.39
CA ILE A 104 -2.07 3.80 16.08
C ILE A 104 -3.00 2.89 15.27
N GLY A 105 -2.48 2.19 14.26
CA GLY A 105 -3.25 1.25 13.44
C GLY A 105 -3.51 -0.10 14.11
N GLY A 106 -2.88 -0.36 15.25
CA GLY A 106 -2.92 -1.67 15.90
C GLY A 106 -2.30 -2.74 14.99
N PHE A 107 -1.15 -2.43 14.39
CA PHE A 107 -0.42 -3.32 13.48
C PHE A 107 0.78 -3.95 14.19
N THR A 108 0.98 -5.23 13.92
CA THR A 108 2.12 -6.00 14.43
C THR A 108 3.15 -6.17 13.32
N GLN A 109 4.40 -5.79 13.62
CA GLN A 109 5.50 -5.99 12.69
C GLN A 109 5.94 -7.45 12.67
N LEU A 110 6.06 -8.03 11.48
CA LEU A 110 6.67 -9.34 11.23
C LEU A 110 7.96 -9.17 10.41
N PRO A 111 9.00 -9.95 10.67
CA PRO A 111 10.20 -9.93 9.84
C PRO A 111 9.90 -10.41 8.42
N SER A 112 10.49 -9.76 7.44
CA SER A 112 10.48 -10.21 6.05
C SER A 112 11.57 -11.27 5.80
N GLU A 113 11.48 -11.96 4.65
CA GLU A 113 12.43 -13.01 4.27
C GLU A 113 13.51 -12.51 3.29
N LYS A 114 13.16 -11.57 2.42
CA LYS A 114 14.02 -11.10 1.32
C LYS A 114 14.44 -9.64 1.46
N VAL A 115 13.69 -8.85 2.21
CA VAL A 115 13.96 -7.42 2.44
C VAL A 115 14.07 -7.13 3.95
N ARG A 116 14.61 -5.97 4.30
CA ARG A 116 14.75 -5.54 5.70
C ARG A 116 13.46 -4.91 6.25
N VAL A 117 12.59 -4.46 5.37
CA VAL A 117 11.33 -3.79 5.71
C VAL A 117 10.35 -4.79 6.33
N PRO A 118 9.71 -4.49 7.49
CA PRO A 118 8.78 -5.41 8.11
C PRO A 118 7.47 -5.53 7.33
N ARG A 119 6.87 -6.72 7.41
CA ARG A 119 5.49 -7.02 7.02
C ARG A 119 4.52 -6.63 8.13
N ILE A 120 3.23 -6.56 7.83
CA ILE A 120 2.14 -6.36 8.80
C ILE A 120 1.40 -7.69 9.00
N ALA A 121 1.39 -8.20 10.24
CA ALA A 121 0.81 -9.51 10.56
C ALA A 121 -0.69 -9.61 10.23
N GLU A 122 -1.43 -8.53 10.43
CA GLU A 122 -2.88 -8.48 10.25
C GLU A 122 -3.31 -8.42 8.78
N CYS A 123 -2.39 -8.17 7.85
CA CYS A 123 -2.69 -8.16 6.42
C CYS A 123 -2.65 -9.58 5.86
N PRO A 124 -3.74 -10.09 5.27
CA PRO A 124 -3.81 -11.47 4.78
C PRO A 124 -2.84 -11.79 3.64
N ILE A 125 -2.41 -10.79 2.89
CA ILE A 125 -1.42 -10.92 1.81
C ILE A 125 -0.34 -9.85 1.99
N GLN A 126 0.94 -10.27 1.91
CA GLN A 126 2.08 -9.34 1.96
C GLN A 126 3.04 -9.67 0.82
N ALA A 127 3.54 -8.64 0.11
CA ALA A 127 4.48 -8.81 -0.98
C ALA A 127 5.72 -7.94 -0.75
N GLU A 128 6.86 -8.61 -0.59
CA GLU A 128 8.17 -7.98 -0.45
C GLU A 128 8.68 -7.54 -1.81
N ALA A 129 9.18 -6.32 -1.92
CA ALA A 129 9.61 -5.76 -3.19
C ALA A 129 10.89 -4.92 -3.06
N VAL A 130 11.63 -4.87 -4.14
CA VAL A 130 12.82 -4.02 -4.30
C VAL A 130 12.55 -2.94 -5.35
N VAL A 131 13.10 -1.75 -5.12
CA VAL A 131 13.01 -0.64 -6.07
C VAL A 131 13.94 -0.88 -7.24
N LYS A 132 13.43 -0.78 -8.45
CA LYS A 132 14.19 -0.89 -9.70
C LYS A 132 14.50 0.48 -10.29
N GLN A 133 13.53 1.39 -10.24
CA GLN A 133 13.69 2.72 -10.81
C GLN A 133 12.82 3.75 -10.08
N VAL A 134 13.34 4.98 -9.97
CA VAL A 134 12.60 6.13 -9.45
C VAL A 134 12.54 7.19 -10.54
N ASN A 135 11.34 7.51 -10.99
CA ASN A 135 11.06 8.50 -12.02
C ASN A 135 10.50 9.78 -11.38
N ASP A 136 11.32 10.81 -11.27
CA ASP A 136 10.94 12.10 -10.69
C ASP A 136 9.91 12.82 -11.58
N ARG A 137 8.81 13.29 -10.96
CA ARG A 137 7.73 14.07 -11.57
C ARG A 137 7.48 15.41 -10.87
N GLY A 138 8.52 15.97 -10.26
CA GLY A 138 8.46 17.24 -9.52
C GLY A 138 7.88 17.07 -8.12
N THR A 139 6.57 17.12 -7.94
CA THR A 139 5.91 17.00 -6.64
C THR A 139 5.72 15.57 -6.15
N TYR A 140 5.83 14.59 -7.04
CA TYR A 140 5.74 13.15 -6.76
C TYR A 140 6.77 12.38 -7.58
N ALA A 141 6.97 11.12 -7.27
CA ALA A 141 7.75 10.19 -8.07
C ALA A 141 6.90 8.96 -8.45
N LEU A 142 7.15 8.42 -9.65
CA LEU A 142 6.73 7.07 -10.01
C LEU A 142 7.88 6.13 -9.68
N ILE A 143 7.58 5.09 -8.91
CA ILE A 143 8.56 4.14 -8.41
C ILE A 143 8.22 2.78 -8.97
N GLU A 144 9.14 2.22 -9.75
CA GLU A 144 9.05 0.88 -10.31
C GLU A 144 9.65 -0.12 -9.34
N LEU A 145 8.94 -1.20 -9.09
CA LEU A 145 9.24 -2.22 -8.09
C LEU A 145 9.21 -3.60 -8.74
N GLU A 146 10.00 -4.51 -8.19
CA GLU A 146 9.93 -5.95 -8.47
C GLU A 146 9.59 -6.70 -7.20
N PHE A 147 8.52 -7.50 -7.22
CA PHE A 147 8.20 -8.40 -6.12
C PHE A 147 9.19 -9.55 -6.07
N VAL A 148 9.76 -9.78 -4.88
CA VAL A 148 10.78 -10.81 -4.65
C VAL A 148 10.28 -11.96 -3.77
N GLN A 149 9.20 -11.74 -3.03
CA GLN A 149 8.51 -12.74 -2.21
C GLN A 149 7.06 -12.32 -1.95
N VAL A 150 6.15 -13.28 -1.94
CA VAL A 150 4.75 -13.07 -1.53
C VAL A 150 4.41 -14.05 -0.43
N HIS A 151 3.73 -13.56 0.59
CA HIS A 151 3.16 -14.32 1.69
C HIS A 151 1.64 -14.15 1.65
N ALA A 152 0.90 -15.20 1.89
CA ALA A 152 -0.55 -15.16 2.01
C ALA A 152 -1.00 -16.18 3.06
N GLU A 153 -2.13 -15.91 3.69
CA GLU A 153 -2.75 -16.88 4.61
C GLU A 153 -3.15 -18.16 3.86
N ASP A 154 -2.97 -19.30 4.50
CA ASP A 154 -3.15 -20.62 3.87
C ASP A 154 -4.51 -20.78 3.16
N HIS A 155 -5.58 -20.26 3.77
CA HIS A 155 -6.94 -20.36 3.20
C HIS A 155 -7.13 -19.54 1.90
N LEU A 156 -6.24 -18.58 1.64
CA LEU A 156 -6.21 -17.77 0.41
C LEU A 156 -5.38 -18.41 -0.71
N VAL A 157 -4.61 -19.46 -0.41
CA VAL A 157 -3.72 -20.08 -1.39
C VAL A 157 -4.37 -21.32 -1.98
N MET A 158 -4.49 -21.34 -3.30
CA MET A 158 -4.93 -22.52 -4.09
C MET A 158 -3.72 -23.29 -4.60
N GLU A 159 -3.97 -24.42 -5.24
CA GLU A 159 -2.94 -25.16 -5.98
C GLU A 159 -2.18 -24.26 -6.96
N GLU A 160 -0.93 -24.60 -7.24
CA GLU A 160 -0.02 -23.83 -8.11
C GLU A 160 0.28 -22.39 -7.60
N ASN A 161 0.22 -22.15 -6.28
CA ASN A 161 0.48 -20.85 -5.65
C ASN A 161 -0.40 -19.71 -6.19
N LYS A 162 -1.64 -19.99 -6.51
CA LYS A 162 -2.62 -18.99 -6.93
C LYS A 162 -3.42 -18.49 -5.74
N ILE A 163 -3.72 -17.20 -5.73
CA ILE A 163 -4.65 -16.63 -4.75
C ILE A 163 -6.07 -16.99 -5.13
N ASN A 164 -6.86 -17.43 -4.14
CA ASN A 164 -8.29 -17.74 -4.31
C ASN A 164 -9.08 -16.42 -4.42
N PRO A 165 -9.58 -16.06 -5.61
CA PRO A 165 -10.29 -14.80 -5.81
C PRO A 165 -11.66 -14.75 -5.13
N LEU A 166 -12.22 -15.91 -4.72
CA LEU A 166 -13.51 -16.00 -4.05
C LEU A 166 -13.39 -15.90 -2.52
N ALA A 167 -12.17 -16.10 -1.98
CA ALA A 167 -11.89 -15.96 -0.56
C ALA A 167 -11.19 -14.62 -0.23
N TRP A 168 -10.63 -13.94 -1.23
CA TRP A 168 -9.92 -12.69 -1.06
C TRP A 168 -10.87 -11.49 -1.13
N GLU A 169 -10.94 -10.72 -0.06
CA GLU A 169 -11.77 -9.52 0.06
C GLU A 169 -10.90 -8.25 0.28
N PRO A 170 -10.34 -7.66 -0.78
CA PRO A 170 -9.50 -6.48 -0.68
C PRO A 170 -10.26 -5.23 -0.23
N LEU A 171 -9.57 -4.34 0.47
CA LEU A 171 -10.06 -2.99 0.72
C LEU A 171 -9.88 -2.13 -0.53
N ILE A 172 -10.97 -1.53 -1.01
CA ILE A 172 -11.02 -0.68 -2.20
C ILE A 172 -11.26 0.77 -1.80
N TYR A 173 -10.46 1.69 -2.36
CA TYR A 173 -10.63 3.13 -2.21
C TYR A 173 -11.26 3.73 -3.47
N ASN A 174 -12.47 4.28 -3.35
CA ASN A 174 -13.25 4.80 -4.46
C ASN A 174 -13.80 6.20 -4.11
N PHE A 175 -13.26 7.26 -4.75
CA PHE A 175 -13.67 8.66 -4.52
C PHE A 175 -13.80 9.04 -3.04
N LYS A 176 -12.80 8.74 -2.22
CA LYS A 176 -12.73 8.97 -0.76
C LYS A 176 -13.65 8.08 0.09
N HIS A 177 -14.17 7.01 -0.45
CA HIS A 177 -14.95 6.03 0.28
C HIS A 177 -14.23 4.68 0.25
N TYR A 178 -14.41 3.90 1.30
CA TYR A 178 -13.92 2.54 1.39
C TYR A 178 -15.01 1.54 1.02
N TYR A 179 -14.63 0.48 0.30
CA TYR A 179 -15.51 -0.61 -0.14
C TYR A 179 -14.79 -1.94 -0.04
N GLY A 180 -15.55 -3.02 0.12
CA GLY A 180 -15.13 -4.37 -0.24
C GLY A 180 -15.49 -4.69 -1.69
N LEU A 181 -15.23 -5.91 -2.13
CA LEU A 181 -15.74 -6.42 -3.41
C LEU A 181 -17.26 -6.61 -3.33
N GLY A 182 -17.92 -6.37 -4.44
CA GLY A 182 -19.33 -6.68 -4.60
C GLY A 182 -19.55 -8.13 -5.08
N GLU A 183 -20.76 -8.41 -5.60
CA GLU A 183 -21.13 -9.69 -6.16
C GLU A 183 -20.19 -10.11 -7.31
N HIS A 184 -19.75 -11.38 -7.28
CA HIS A 184 -19.01 -11.98 -8.37
C HIS A 184 -19.84 -11.99 -9.66
N LYS A 185 -19.31 -11.44 -10.76
CA LYS A 185 -20.05 -11.25 -12.01
C LYS A 185 -19.74 -12.29 -13.10
N GLY A 186 -18.61 -12.97 -13.01
CA GLY A 186 -18.20 -13.95 -14.00
C GLY A 186 -16.71 -14.16 -14.09
N LEU A 187 -16.30 -15.04 -14.99
CA LEU A 187 -14.91 -15.42 -15.21
C LEU A 187 -14.34 -14.73 -16.45
N ASN A 188 -13.04 -14.49 -16.45
CA ASN A 188 -12.31 -14.10 -17.64
C ASN A 188 -12.25 -15.28 -18.62
N PHE A 189 -12.29 -15.01 -19.93
CA PHE A 189 -12.28 -16.02 -21.01
C PHE A 189 -11.05 -16.95 -20.99
N THR A 190 -9.97 -16.57 -20.33
CA THR A 190 -8.75 -17.38 -20.19
C THR A 190 -8.85 -18.44 -19.10
N ILE A 191 -9.88 -18.37 -18.24
CA ILE A 191 -10.15 -19.36 -17.20
C ILE A 191 -11.10 -20.39 -17.78
N LYS A 192 -10.63 -21.63 -17.92
CA LYS A 192 -11.42 -22.78 -18.40
C LYS A 192 -11.81 -23.65 -17.23
#